data_57ab5ba69e51fbfa4cc158e417f6f4da
#
_entry.id   57ab5ba69e51fbfa4cc158e417f6f4da
#
_cell.length_a   1.000
_cell.length_b   1.000
_cell.length_c   1.000
_cell.angle_alpha   90.00
_cell.angle_beta   90.00
_cell.angle_gamma   90.00
#
_symmetry.space_group_name_H-M   'P 1'
#
loop_
_entity.id
_entity.type
_entity.pdbx_description
1 polymer ?
#
loop_
_entity_poly.entity_id
_entity_poly.type
_entity_poly.pdbx_seq_one_letter_code
_entity_poly.pdbx_strand_id
1 'polypeptide(L)'
;MISSKININITDDFTAKVTLLGRVEEGTQPGVGYGNLLNSIYNTPNNAYPIRNPNGTWGGNVSFDHNLMSQTINSGYITDGARDMLGSINLKYDFDKLVKGLSARMVGSVSIQNRSYIQRSKRSPVYSYTIDKEGNDVYALYGATQTQSNSFGSVTSYQQMYGQFAIDYDRRFGDHGIRASVMGDTRNVLVNYDLPQLPSNIIADVSYDYANKYFAQIAMSESYYNRYAPDRRWGTFYAFG
;
A
#
# COMPACT_ATOMS: atom_id res chain seq x y z
N MET A 1 2.46 13.01 -7.63
CA MET A 1 1.06 12.67 -7.31
C MET A 1 0.14 13.60 -8.10
N ILE A 2 -0.88 13.05 -8.74
CA ILE A 2 -1.93 13.77 -9.46
C ILE A 2 -3.25 13.35 -8.86
N SER A 3 -4.11 14.30 -8.53
CA SER A 3 -5.48 14.00 -8.09
C SER A 3 -6.47 14.93 -8.77
N SER A 4 -7.60 14.36 -9.14
CA SER A 4 -8.72 15.10 -9.73
C SER A 4 -10.02 14.66 -9.06
N LYS A 5 -10.88 15.62 -8.77
CA LYS A 5 -12.19 15.38 -8.20
C LYS A 5 -13.20 16.29 -8.91
N ILE A 6 -14.13 15.66 -9.59
CA ILE A 6 -15.12 16.34 -10.41
C ILE A 6 -16.50 16.00 -9.83
N ASN A 7 -17.29 17.01 -9.56
CA ASN A 7 -18.72 16.89 -9.19
C ASN A 7 -19.53 17.41 -10.36
N ILE A 8 -20.47 16.61 -10.82
CA ILE A 8 -21.29 16.91 -11.99
C ILE A 8 -22.76 16.80 -11.55
N ASN A 9 -23.49 17.88 -11.68
CA ASN A 9 -24.96 17.85 -11.61
C ASN A 9 -25.48 17.57 -13.02
N ILE A 10 -25.88 16.34 -13.27
CA ILE A 10 -26.38 15.89 -14.58
C ILE A 10 -27.79 16.45 -14.80
N THR A 11 -28.60 16.39 -13.75
CA THR A 11 -29.89 17.05 -13.62
C THR A 11 -30.04 17.57 -12.18
N ASP A 12 -31.16 18.26 -11.87
CA ASP A 12 -31.47 18.72 -10.50
C ASP A 12 -31.54 17.55 -9.51
N ASP A 13 -31.95 16.37 -9.97
CA ASP A 13 -32.16 15.18 -9.15
C ASP A 13 -30.99 14.16 -9.27
N PHE A 14 -30.09 14.32 -10.25
CA PHE A 14 -29.01 13.34 -10.53
C PHE A 14 -27.64 13.97 -10.46
N THR A 15 -26.84 13.49 -9.53
CA THR A 15 -25.46 13.94 -9.34
C THR A 15 -24.47 12.80 -9.54
N ALA A 16 -23.31 13.11 -10.12
CA ALA A 16 -22.19 12.22 -10.28
C ALA A 16 -20.92 12.85 -9.70
N LYS A 17 -20.14 12.08 -8.96
CA LYS A 17 -18.84 12.48 -8.44
C LYS A 17 -17.80 11.49 -8.88
N VAL A 18 -16.81 11.98 -9.61
CA VAL A 18 -15.67 11.19 -10.07
C VAL A 18 -14.42 11.64 -9.33
N THR A 19 -13.68 10.69 -8.79
CA THR A 19 -12.38 10.93 -8.15
C THR A 19 -11.33 10.05 -8.83
N LEU A 20 -10.23 10.67 -9.24
CA LEU A 20 -9.07 9.99 -9.80
C LEU A 20 -7.85 10.39 -8.99
N LEU A 21 -7.00 9.45 -8.66
CA LEU A 21 -5.73 9.66 -7.99
C LEU A 21 -4.68 8.76 -8.63
N GLY A 22 -3.56 9.37 -9.01
CA GLY A 22 -2.37 8.68 -9.50
C GLY A 22 -1.15 9.11 -8.70
N ARG A 23 -0.37 8.16 -8.24
CA ARG A 23 0.90 8.39 -7.55
C ARG A 23 1.97 7.50 -8.18
N VAL A 24 3.08 8.13 -8.53
CA VAL A 24 4.32 7.44 -8.89
C VAL A 24 5.38 7.89 -7.89
N GLU A 25 6.09 6.94 -7.35
CA GLU A 25 7.20 7.15 -6.43
C GLU A 25 8.36 6.29 -6.89
N GLU A 26 9.53 6.87 -6.97
CA GLU A 26 10.77 6.19 -7.32
C GLU A 26 11.84 6.56 -6.29
N GLY A 27 12.53 5.55 -5.78
CA GLY A 27 13.63 5.68 -4.85
C GLY A 27 14.86 4.94 -5.38
N THR A 28 16.05 5.44 -5.03
CA THR A 28 17.31 4.76 -5.36
C THR A 28 18.14 4.64 -4.10
N GLN A 29 18.74 3.48 -3.89
CA GLN A 29 19.60 3.18 -2.75
C GLN A 29 20.81 2.39 -3.22
N PRO A 30 21.90 2.32 -2.39
CA PRO A 30 23.10 1.52 -2.70
C PRO A 30 22.75 0.05 -2.96
N GLY A 31 23.52 -0.62 -3.82
CA GLY A 31 23.25 -1.99 -4.25
C GLY A 31 23.25 -3.06 -3.14
N VAL A 32 23.86 -2.77 -1.99
CA VAL A 32 23.77 -3.60 -0.76
C VAL A 32 22.47 -3.42 0.00
N GLY A 33 21.67 -2.38 -0.30
CA GLY A 33 20.46 -2.03 0.40
C GLY A 33 20.67 -1.28 1.72
N TYR A 34 19.76 -0.39 2.06
CA TYR A 34 19.84 0.47 3.25
C TYR A 34 20.00 -0.32 4.56
N GLY A 35 19.20 -1.37 4.75
CA GLY A 35 19.22 -2.16 5.99
C GLY A 35 20.58 -2.81 6.24
N ASN A 36 21.15 -3.41 5.19
CA ASN A 36 22.48 -4.05 5.28
C ASN A 36 23.58 -3.01 5.49
N LEU A 37 23.50 -1.86 4.82
CA LEU A 37 24.46 -0.78 4.98
C LEU A 37 24.45 -0.22 6.41
N LEU A 38 23.28 0.06 6.97
CA LEU A 38 23.14 0.51 8.35
C LEU A 38 23.66 -0.52 9.34
N ASN A 39 23.31 -1.79 9.16
CA ASN A 39 23.83 -2.86 9.99
C ASN A 39 25.37 -2.94 9.93
N SER A 40 25.96 -2.80 8.75
CA SER A 40 27.43 -2.76 8.59
C SER A 40 28.03 -1.54 9.30
N ILE A 41 27.39 -0.38 9.25
CA ILE A 41 27.85 0.83 9.94
C ILE A 41 27.86 0.63 11.46
N TYR A 42 26.78 0.08 12.05
CA TYR A 42 26.71 -0.16 13.49
C TYR A 42 27.70 -1.20 13.99
N ASN A 43 28.07 -2.19 13.16
CA ASN A 43 28.95 -3.29 13.55
C ASN A 43 30.41 -3.08 13.15
N THR A 44 30.78 -1.95 12.52
CA THR A 44 32.16 -1.68 12.12
C THR A 44 32.78 -0.60 13.00
N PRO A 45 33.78 -0.93 13.86
CA PRO A 45 34.49 0.07 14.63
C PRO A 45 35.22 1.09 13.73
N ASN A 46 35.36 2.33 14.20
CA ASN A 46 35.99 3.41 13.43
C ASN A 46 37.46 3.16 13.08
N ASN A 47 38.12 2.30 13.82
CA ASN A 47 39.53 1.92 13.63
C ASN A 47 39.70 0.54 12.95
N ALA A 48 38.63 -0.04 12.39
CA ALA A 48 38.68 -1.38 11.80
C ALA A 48 39.63 -1.48 10.58
N TYR A 49 39.63 -0.43 9.74
CA TYR A 49 40.44 -0.34 8.52
C TYR A 49 40.46 1.10 7.98
N PRO A 50 41.44 1.50 7.17
CA PRO A 50 41.44 2.78 6.46
C PRO A 50 40.39 2.74 5.31
N ILE A 51 39.79 3.87 4.97
CA ILE A 51 38.88 3.95 3.81
C ILE A 51 39.64 3.53 2.54
N ARG A 52 40.86 4.05 2.37
CA ARG A 52 41.75 3.72 1.27
C ARG A 52 43.13 3.42 1.80
N ASN A 53 43.79 2.43 1.21
CA ASN A 53 45.19 2.14 1.40
C ASN A 53 46.07 3.12 0.62
N PRO A 54 47.39 3.23 0.91
CA PRO A 54 48.28 4.13 0.18
C PRO A 54 48.32 3.93 -1.35
N ASN A 55 48.08 2.71 -1.83
CA ASN A 55 47.99 2.38 -3.26
C ASN A 55 46.61 2.65 -3.85
N GLY A 56 45.67 3.26 -3.11
CA GLY A 56 44.31 3.59 -3.55
C GLY A 56 43.30 2.45 -3.50
N THR A 57 43.67 1.23 -3.09
CA THR A 57 42.74 0.11 -2.89
C THR A 57 41.84 0.34 -1.68
N TRP A 58 40.71 -0.34 -1.63
CA TRP A 58 39.80 -0.27 -0.48
C TRP A 58 40.42 -1.00 0.72
N GLY A 59 40.42 -0.34 1.88
CA GLY A 59 40.91 -0.94 3.13
C GLY A 59 39.91 -1.99 3.66
N GLY A 60 40.48 -3.05 4.25
CA GLY A 60 39.73 -4.13 4.90
C GLY A 60 40.69 -5.15 5.51
N ASN A 61 40.14 -6.18 6.12
CA ASN A 61 40.96 -7.27 6.73
C ASN A 61 40.14 -8.57 6.84
N VAL A 62 40.68 -9.57 7.48
CA VAL A 62 40.03 -10.88 7.65
C VAL A 62 38.72 -10.81 8.40
N SER A 63 38.57 -9.88 9.36
CA SER A 63 37.32 -9.70 10.13
C SER A 63 36.33 -8.81 9.41
N PHE A 64 36.78 -7.94 8.52
CA PHE A 64 36.01 -6.98 7.76
C PHE A 64 36.39 -7.10 6.27
N ASP A 65 35.74 -8.05 5.61
CA ASP A 65 35.99 -8.37 4.19
C ASP A 65 35.24 -7.42 3.23
N HIS A 66 34.74 -6.29 3.75
CA HIS A 66 34.06 -5.23 3.03
C HIS A 66 34.46 -3.86 3.58
N ASN A 67 34.29 -2.83 2.77
CA ASN A 67 34.56 -1.43 3.13
C ASN A 67 33.27 -0.61 3.03
N LEU A 68 32.89 0.08 4.10
CA LEU A 68 31.63 0.84 4.18
C LEU A 68 31.49 1.89 3.08
N MET A 69 32.59 2.62 2.78
CA MET A 69 32.55 3.61 1.70
C MET A 69 32.37 2.92 0.35
N SER A 70 33.05 1.80 0.11
CA SER A 70 32.88 1.01 -1.10
C SER A 70 31.45 0.47 -1.23
N GLN A 71 30.84 0.02 -0.13
CA GLN A 71 29.45 -0.42 -0.11
C GLN A 71 28.50 0.72 -0.45
N THR A 72 28.78 1.94 0.00
CA THR A 72 27.93 3.10 -0.25
C THR A 72 27.99 3.56 -1.71
N ILE A 73 29.19 3.67 -2.29
CA ILE A 73 29.37 4.34 -3.61
C ILE A 73 29.69 3.38 -4.75
N ASN A 74 30.07 2.15 -4.48
CA ASN A 74 30.56 1.22 -5.49
C ASN A 74 29.87 -0.15 -5.47
N SER A 75 28.79 -0.32 -4.70
CA SER A 75 28.04 -1.58 -4.64
C SER A 75 26.97 -1.73 -5.73
N GLY A 76 26.86 -0.77 -6.65
CA GLY A 76 25.75 -0.69 -7.59
C GLY A 76 24.56 0.07 -6.98
N TYR A 77 23.34 -0.26 -7.40
CA TYR A 77 22.13 0.42 -6.92
C TYR A 77 20.90 -0.49 -6.92
N ILE A 78 19.94 -0.13 -6.11
CA ILE A 78 18.57 -0.67 -6.13
C ILE A 78 17.64 0.52 -6.45
N THR A 79 16.81 0.39 -7.48
CA THR A 79 15.74 1.32 -7.77
C THR A 79 14.42 0.68 -7.37
N ASP A 80 13.70 1.33 -6.45
CA ASP A 80 12.38 0.92 -6.00
C ASP A 80 11.33 1.80 -6.69
N GLY A 81 10.30 1.19 -7.23
CA GLY A 81 9.18 1.89 -7.86
C GLY A 81 7.86 1.54 -7.20
N ALA A 82 7.07 2.55 -6.82
CA ALA A 82 5.70 2.39 -6.38
C ALA A 82 4.75 3.12 -7.34
N ARG A 83 3.68 2.46 -7.75
CA ARG A 83 2.64 2.99 -8.61
C ARG A 83 1.29 2.70 -8.00
N ASP A 84 0.61 3.76 -7.59
CA ASP A 84 -0.71 3.70 -7.00
C ASP A 84 -1.70 4.41 -7.91
N MET A 85 -2.80 3.75 -8.21
CA MET A 85 -3.93 4.31 -8.95
C MET A 85 -5.22 4.04 -8.18
N LEU A 86 -6.04 5.07 -8.05
CA LEU A 86 -7.37 4.97 -7.48
C LEU A 86 -8.35 5.72 -8.37
N GLY A 87 -9.42 5.04 -8.77
CA GLY A 87 -10.55 5.62 -9.46
C GLY A 87 -11.84 5.33 -8.70
N SER A 88 -12.70 6.30 -8.53
CA SER A 88 -14.04 6.07 -7.98
C SER A 88 -15.08 6.93 -8.68
N ILE A 89 -16.27 6.35 -8.81
CA ILE A 89 -17.47 7.02 -9.27
C ILE A 89 -18.55 6.85 -8.20
N ASN A 90 -19.19 7.96 -7.84
CA ASN A 90 -20.34 7.96 -6.96
C ASN A 90 -21.50 8.61 -7.72
N LEU A 91 -22.59 7.91 -7.81
CA LEU A 91 -23.82 8.37 -8.43
C LEU A 91 -24.89 8.49 -7.35
N LYS A 92 -25.69 9.55 -7.38
CA LYS A 92 -26.84 9.73 -6.49
C LYS A 92 -28.01 10.26 -7.30
N TYR A 93 -29.15 9.62 -7.12
CA TYR A 93 -30.41 10.05 -7.70
C TYR A 93 -31.43 10.28 -6.59
N ASP A 94 -32.00 11.49 -6.54
CA ASP A 94 -33.04 11.87 -5.60
C ASP A 94 -34.42 11.67 -6.23
N PHE A 95 -35.28 10.86 -5.58
CA PHE A 95 -36.61 10.52 -6.03
C PHE A 95 -37.71 11.42 -5.40
N ASP A 96 -37.35 12.61 -4.93
CA ASP A 96 -38.23 13.50 -4.20
C ASP A 96 -39.54 13.83 -4.97
N LYS A 97 -39.53 13.79 -6.30
CA LYS A 97 -40.70 13.98 -7.16
C LYS A 97 -41.69 12.82 -7.06
N LEU A 98 -41.24 11.62 -6.73
CA LEU A 98 -42.08 10.43 -6.55
C LEU A 98 -42.40 10.21 -5.08
N VAL A 99 -41.39 10.15 -4.24
CA VAL A 99 -41.47 9.95 -2.79
C VAL A 99 -40.47 10.87 -2.10
N LYS A 100 -40.98 11.87 -1.37
CA LYS A 100 -40.11 12.81 -0.65
C LYS A 100 -39.20 12.09 0.34
N GLY A 101 -37.90 12.39 0.25
CA GLY A 101 -36.88 11.82 1.11
C GLY A 101 -36.32 10.48 0.62
N LEU A 102 -36.75 9.95 -0.52
CA LEU A 102 -36.23 8.75 -1.12
C LEU A 102 -35.08 9.10 -2.05
N SER A 103 -33.94 8.37 -1.93
CA SER A 103 -32.81 8.47 -2.86
C SER A 103 -32.16 7.11 -3.10
N ALA A 104 -31.47 6.97 -4.23
CA ALA A 104 -30.60 5.85 -4.51
C ALA A 104 -29.19 6.33 -4.77
N ARG A 105 -28.21 5.56 -4.32
CA ARG A 105 -26.79 5.84 -4.57
C ARG A 105 -26.07 4.59 -5.02
N MET A 106 -25.10 4.81 -5.89
CA MET A 106 -24.21 3.77 -6.39
C MET A 106 -22.77 4.24 -6.25
N VAL A 107 -21.89 3.38 -5.77
CA VAL A 107 -20.46 3.63 -5.69
C VAL A 107 -19.72 2.52 -6.41
N GLY A 108 -18.84 2.89 -7.30
CA GLY A 108 -17.86 2.00 -7.90
C GLY A 108 -16.46 2.53 -7.66
N SER A 109 -15.52 1.68 -7.28
CA SER A 109 -14.12 2.08 -7.19
C SER A 109 -13.15 0.96 -7.56
N VAL A 110 -12.01 1.39 -8.07
CA VAL A 110 -10.86 0.54 -8.39
C VAL A 110 -9.64 1.14 -7.72
N SER A 111 -8.87 0.32 -7.02
CA SER A 111 -7.58 0.68 -6.44
C SER A 111 -6.53 -0.33 -6.87
N ILE A 112 -5.42 0.15 -7.42
CA ILE A 112 -4.30 -0.68 -7.88
C ILE A 112 -3.04 -0.10 -7.24
N GLN A 113 -2.27 -0.97 -6.56
CA GLN A 113 -0.98 -0.62 -5.97
C GLN A 113 0.04 -1.67 -6.40
N ASN A 114 1.08 -1.22 -7.08
CA ASN A 114 2.17 -2.08 -7.50
C ASN A 114 3.49 -1.52 -6.99
N ARG A 115 4.29 -2.38 -6.38
CA ARG A 115 5.67 -2.08 -5.99
C ARG A 115 6.60 -3.07 -6.65
N SER A 116 7.63 -2.55 -7.28
CA SER A 116 8.66 -3.34 -7.96
C SER A 116 10.04 -2.78 -7.66
N TYR A 117 11.06 -3.59 -7.82
CA TYR A 117 12.44 -3.16 -7.72
C TYR A 117 13.29 -3.69 -8.85
N ILE A 118 14.36 -2.96 -9.16
CA ILE A 118 15.47 -3.40 -9.99
C ILE A 118 16.71 -3.27 -9.13
N GLN A 119 17.45 -4.37 -8.95
CA GLN A 119 18.70 -4.40 -8.22
C GLN A 119 19.85 -4.71 -9.16
N ARG A 120 20.88 -3.89 -9.11
CA ARG A 120 22.16 -4.08 -9.80
C ARG A 120 23.25 -4.01 -8.75
N SER A 121 23.71 -5.16 -8.30
CA SER A 121 24.68 -5.24 -7.22
C SER A 121 26.04 -5.74 -7.73
N LYS A 122 27.08 -5.19 -7.17
CA LYS A 122 28.47 -5.61 -7.36
C LYS A 122 29.24 -5.51 -6.04
N ARG A 123 30.36 -6.19 -5.95
CA ARG A 123 31.23 -6.16 -4.78
C ARG A 123 32.67 -5.91 -5.22
N SER A 124 33.34 -4.98 -4.55
CA SER A 124 34.75 -4.72 -4.73
C SER A 124 35.54 -5.47 -3.69
N PRO A 125 36.75 -5.99 -4.04
CA PRO A 125 37.68 -6.57 -3.07
C PRO A 125 38.22 -5.51 -2.13
N VAL A 126 38.65 -5.91 -0.96
CA VAL A 126 39.34 -5.07 0.02
C VAL A 126 40.74 -5.65 0.30
N TYR A 127 41.64 -4.81 0.80
CA TYR A 127 43.01 -5.19 1.07
C TYR A 127 43.41 -4.72 2.46
N SER A 128 44.17 -5.56 3.20
CA SER A 128 44.88 -5.07 4.35
C SER A 128 46.25 -4.55 3.89
N TYR A 129 46.70 -3.48 4.53
CA TYR A 129 48.02 -2.89 4.31
C TYR A 129 48.90 -3.13 5.51
N THR A 130 50.11 -3.61 5.26
CA THR A 130 51.16 -3.78 6.24
C THR A 130 52.51 -3.43 5.61
N ILE A 131 53.52 -3.21 6.45
CA ILE A 131 54.91 -3.03 6.02
C ILE A 131 55.68 -4.29 6.45
N ASP A 132 56.45 -4.90 5.56
CA ASP A 132 57.26 -6.04 5.85
C ASP A 132 58.53 -5.67 6.66
N LYS A 133 59.34 -6.66 7.01
CA LYS A 133 60.56 -6.46 7.78
C LYS A 133 61.65 -5.71 7.01
N GLU A 134 61.57 -5.73 5.70
CA GLU A 134 62.46 -5.06 4.76
C GLU A 134 62.02 -3.61 4.45
N GLY A 135 60.86 -3.19 4.97
CA GLY A 135 60.30 -1.84 4.76
C GLY A 135 59.44 -1.70 3.50
N ASN A 136 59.07 -2.80 2.85
CA ASN A 136 58.23 -2.74 1.66
C ASN A 136 56.74 -2.79 2.01
N ASP A 137 55.95 -2.14 1.20
CA ASP A 137 54.49 -2.16 1.29
C ASP A 137 53.92 -3.51 0.87
N VAL A 138 53.12 -4.13 1.73
CA VAL A 138 52.44 -5.42 1.47
C VAL A 138 50.93 -5.24 1.53
N TYR A 139 50.23 -5.70 0.49
CA TYR A 139 48.77 -5.63 0.35
C TYR A 139 48.20 -7.04 0.25
N ALA A 140 47.53 -7.51 1.27
CA ALA A 140 46.87 -8.81 1.28
C ALA A 140 45.38 -8.66 0.88
N LEU A 141 44.94 -9.42 -0.11
CA LEU A 141 43.59 -9.43 -0.62
C LEU A 141 42.62 -10.14 0.33
N TYR A 142 41.49 -9.49 0.64
CA TYR A 142 40.37 -10.06 1.33
C TYR A 142 39.05 -9.74 0.58
N GLY A 143 38.08 -10.61 0.78
CA GLY A 143 36.79 -10.49 0.10
C GLY A 143 36.85 -10.87 -1.39
N ALA A 144 35.75 -11.32 -1.92
CA ALA A 144 35.63 -11.70 -3.32
C ALA A 144 35.19 -10.52 -4.17
N THR A 145 35.77 -10.38 -5.36
CA THR A 145 35.18 -9.52 -6.42
C THR A 145 33.91 -10.18 -6.93
N GLN A 146 32.79 -9.44 -6.92
CA GLN A 146 31.60 -9.85 -7.60
C GLN A 146 31.33 -8.88 -8.75
N THR A 147 31.30 -9.42 -9.96
CA THR A 147 30.84 -8.66 -11.13
C THR A 147 29.37 -8.29 -10.96
N GLN A 148 28.92 -7.28 -11.69
CA GLN A 148 27.53 -6.80 -11.55
C GLN A 148 26.52 -7.93 -11.82
N SER A 149 25.71 -8.21 -10.82
CA SER A 149 24.51 -9.05 -10.95
C SER A 149 23.27 -8.17 -11.13
N ASN A 150 22.30 -8.68 -11.87
CA ASN A 150 21.04 -7.98 -12.11
C ASN A 150 19.89 -8.87 -11.63
N SER A 151 19.01 -8.30 -10.82
CA SER A 151 17.75 -8.92 -10.43
C SER A 151 16.63 -7.90 -10.46
N PHE A 152 15.43 -8.39 -10.63
CA PHE A 152 14.23 -7.58 -10.57
C PHE A 152 13.10 -8.40 -9.94
N GLY A 153 12.12 -7.71 -9.37
CA GLY A 153 10.97 -8.39 -8.77
C GLY A 153 9.83 -7.44 -8.46
N SER A 154 8.68 -8.05 -8.23
CA SER A 154 7.51 -7.39 -7.64
C SER A 154 7.51 -7.64 -6.13
N VAL A 155 7.48 -6.59 -5.34
CA VAL A 155 7.41 -6.68 -3.88
C VAL A 155 5.97 -6.86 -3.43
N THR A 156 5.05 -6.13 -4.05
CA THR A 156 3.61 -6.16 -3.72
C THR A 156 2.80 -5.82 -4.95
N SER A 157 1.78 -6.62 -5.20
CA SER A 157 0.70 -6.29 -6.14
C SER A 157 -0.62 -6.39 -5.36
N TYR A 158 -1.33 -5.28 -5.28
CA TYR A 158 -2.63 -5.18 -4.65
C TYR A 158 -3.62 -4.59 -5.62
N GLN A 159 -4.74 -5.27 -5.81
CA GLN A 159 -5.86 -4.78 -6.62
C GLN A 159 -7.14 -4.93 -5.81
N GLN A 160 -7.94 -3.89 -5.80
CA GLN A 160 -9.27 -3.91 -5.19
C GLN A 160 -10.27 -3.30 -6.15
N MET A 161 -11.35 -4.02 -6.40
CA MET A 161 -12.56 -3.51 -7.01
C MET A 161 -13.66 -3.48 -5.94
N TYR A 162 -14.42 -2.41 -5.87
CA TYR A 162 -15.51 -2.22 -4.93
C TYR A 162 -16.75 -1.75 -5.66
N GLY A 163 -17.87 -2.35 -5.34
CA GLY A 163 -19.18 -1.95 -5.81
C GLY A 163 -20.17 -1.86 -4.65
N GLN A 164 -21.00 -0.83 -4.64
CA GLN A 164 -22.04 -0.61 -3.65
C GLN A 164 -23.28 -0.04 -4.34
N PHE A 165 -24.44 -0.50 -3.90
CA PHE A 165 -25.73 0.09 -4.23
C PHE A 165 -26.52 0.28 -2.94
N ALA A 166 -27.18 1.42 -2.78
CA ALA A 166 -28.02 1.70 -1.62
C ALA A 166 -29.30 2.45 -2.03
N ILE A 167 -30.37 2.18 -1.29
CA ILE A 167 -31.62 2.94 -1.30
C ILE A 167 -31.76 3.54 0.10
N ASP A 168 -31.88 4.84 0.16
CA ASP A 168 -31.95 5.62 1.38
C ASP A 168 -33.27 6.35 1.44
N TYR A 169 -33.91 6.37 2.60
CA TYR A 169 -35.09 7.16 2.91
C TYR A 169 -34.82 8.03 4.14
N ASP A 170 -35.01 9.33 4.03
CA ASP A 170 -34.85 10.29 5.12
C ASP A 170 -35.98 11.30 5.08
N ARG A 171 -36.88 11.25 6.06
CA ARG A 171 -38.01 12.16 6.12
C ARG A 171 -38.38 12.47 7.55
N ARG A 172 -38.83 13.73 7.73
CA ARG A 172 -39.42 14.21 8.98
C ARG A 172 -40.93 14.49 8.79
N PHE A 173 -41.72 14.01 9.74
CA PHE A 173 -43.17 14.21 9.82
C PHE A 173 -43.50 14.90 11.16
N GLY A 174 -43.56 16.23 11.16
CA GLY A 174 -43.66 17.01 12.41
C GLY A 174 -42.45 16.73 13.32
N ASP A 175 -42.71 16.22 14.53
CA ASP A 175 -41.67 15.87 15.49
C ASP A 175 -41.02 14.49 15.25
N HIS A 176 -41.54 13.70 14.30
CA HIS A 176 -41.04 12.35 14.01
C HIS A 176 -40.04 12.35 12.86
N GLY A 177 -38.82 11.94 13.09
CA GLY A 177 -37.78 11.69 12.08
C GLY A 177 -37.63 10.20 11.81
N ILE A 178 -37.64 9.80 10.54
CA ILE A 178 -37.43 8.43 10.10
C ILE A 178 -36.29 8.42 9.08
N ARG A 179 -35.26 7.60 9.32
CA ARG A 179 -34.26 7.29 8.34
C ARG A 179 -34.16 5.77 8.18
N ALA A 180 -34.17 5.32 6.94
CA ALA A 180 -34.01 3.91 6.63
C ALA A 180 -33.03 3.76 5.46
N SER A 181 -32.18 2.75 5.49
CA SER A 181 -31.26 2.44 4.40
C SER A 181 -31.22 0.94 4.16
N VAL A 182 -31.21 0.55 2.89
CA VAL A 182 -30.86 -0.80 2.48
C VAL A 182 -29.71 -0.71 1.50
N MET A 183 -28.62 -1.39 1.81
CA MET A 183 -27.36 -1.30 1.06
C MET A 183 -26.82 -2.70 0.79
N GLY A 184 -26.34 -2.92 -0.45
CA GLY A 184 -25.52 -4.06 -0.80
C GLY A 184 -24.14 -3.61 -1.24
N ASP A 185 -23.08 -4.26 -0.75
CA ASP A 185 -21.73 -4.03 -1.21
C ASP A 185 -20.98 -5.33 -1.52
N THR A 186 -20.00 -5.24 -2.38
CA THR A 186 -19.07 -6.31 -2.68
C THR A 186 -17.68 -5.77 -2.95
N ARG A 187 -16.66 -6.54 -2.56
CA ARG A 187 -15.26 -6.26 -2.88
C ARG A 187 -14.64 -7.46 -3.55
N ASN A 188 -13.77 -7.20 -4.50
CA ASN A 188 -12.84 -8.18 -5.03
C ASN A 188 -11.43 -7.69 -4.70
N VAL A 189 -10.74 -8.41 -3.81
CA VAL A 189 -9.38 -8.06 -3.35
C VAL A 189 -8.43 -9.14 -3.80
N LEU A 190 -7.44 -8.76 -4.61
CA LEU A 190 -6.37 -9.63 -5.08
C LEU A 190 -5.04 -9.11 -4.51
N VAL A 191 -4.32 -9.96 -3.79
CA VAL A 191 -3.02 -9.65 -3.19
C VAL A 191 -1.97 -10.61 -3.73
N ASN A 192 -0.90 -10.08 -4.33
CA ASN A 192 0.24 -10.85 -4.83
C ASN A 192 -0.15 -12.04 -5.73
N TYR A 193 -1.18 -11.83 -6.59
CA TYR A 193 -1.67 -12.85 -7.52
C TYR A 193 -2.25 -14.11 -6.87
N ASP A 194 -2.57 -14.06 -5.57
CA ASP A 194 -3.27 -15.15 -4.86
C ASP A 194 -4.76 -15.20 -5.27
N LEU A 195 -5.48 -16.17 -4.74
CA LEU A 195 -6.92 -16.29 -4.97
C LEU A 195 -7.66 -15.05 -4.47
N PRO A 196 -8.62 -14.52 -5.23
CA PRO A 196 -9.35 -13.32 -4.84
C PRO A 196 -10.15 -13.53 -3.55
N GLN A 197 -10.22 -12.50 -2.75
CA GLN A 197 -11.08 -12.40 -1.58
C GLN A 197 -12.32 -11.61 -1.97
N LEU A 198 -13.49 -12.18 -1.72
CA LEU A 198 -14.79 -11.64 -2.13
C LEU A 198 -15.70 -11.44 -0.90
N PRO A 199 -15.41 -10.50 0.01
CA PRO A 199 -16.38 -10.11 1.02
C PRO A 199 -17.54 -9.35 0.36
N SER A 200 -18.76 -9.70 0.75
CA SER A 200 -19.99 -9.04 0.28
C SER A 200 -20.97 -8.91 1.43
N ASN A 201 -21.71 -7.83 1.48
CA ASN A 201 -22.66 -7.55 2.55
C ASN A 201 -23.98 -7.06 1.99
N ILE A 202 -25.06 -7.40 2.68
CA ILE A 202 -26.36 -6.73 2.57
C ILE A 202 -26.65 -6.17 3.96
N ILE A 203 -26.92 -4.88 4.03
CA ILE A 203 -27.13 -4.16 5.28
C ILE A 203 -28.47 -3.43 5.18
N ALA A 204 -29.30 -3.55 6.21
CA ALA A 204 -30.51 -2.76 6.36
C ALA A 204 -30.49 -2.10 7.74
N ASP A 205 -30.80 -0.82 7.80
CA ASP A 205 -30.94 -0.08 9.04
C ASP A 205 -32.15 0.85 9.01
N VAL A 206 -32.71 1.02 10.18
CA VAL A 206 -33.80 1.99 10.41
C VAL A 206 -33.49 2.73 11.70
N SER A 207 -33.52 4.04 11.64
CA SER A 207 -33.46 4.92 12.80
C SER A 207 -34.69 5.81 12.87
N TYR A 208 -35.13 6.02 14.09
CA TYR A 208 -36.26 6.85 14.42
C TYR A 208 -35.89 7.86 15.49
N ASP A 209 -36.33 9.10 15.34
CA ASP A 209 -36.22 10.10 16.39
C ASP A 209 -37.59 10.81 16.63
N TYR A 210 -37.83 11.12 17.90
CA TYR A 210 -38.98 11.97 18.29
C TYR A 210 -38.48 13.26 18.90
N ALA A 211 -38.88 14.39 18.32
CA ALA A 211 -38.56 15.76 18.73
C ALA A 211 -37.05 16.02 18.93
N ASN A 212 -36.15 15.23 18.28
CA ASN A 212 -34.69 15.20 18.50
C ASN A 212 -34.26 14.93 19.98
N LYS A 213 -35.13 14.25 20.75
CA LYS A 213 -34.88 13.94 22.17
C LYS A 213 -34.79 12.44 22.44
N TYR A 214 -35.60 11.66 21.74
CA TYR A 214 -35.64 10.21 21.90
C TYR A 214 -35.25 9.57 20.58
N PHE A 215 -34.36 8.59 20.67
CA PHE A 215 -33.77 7.93 19.50
C PHE A 215 -33.90 6.42 19.65
N ALA A 216 -34.17 5.74 18.56
CA ALA A 216 -34.14 4.28 18.48
C ALA A 216 -33.53 3.88 17.14
N GLN A 217 -32.70 2.83 17.12
CA GLN A 217 -32.12 2.31 15.91
C GLN A 217 -32.12 0.78 15.91
N ILE A 218 -32.38 0.21 14.74
CA ILE A 218 -32.23 -1.23 14.49
C ILE A 218 -31.41 -1.38 13.22
N ALA A 219 -30.40 -2.25 13.25
CA ALA A 219 -29.62 -2.58 12.09
C ALA A 219 -29.46 -4.10 11.97
N MET A 220 -29.44 -4.59 10.74
CA MET A 220 -29.19 -6.00 10.40
C MET A 220 -28.22 -6.05 9.23
N SER A 221 -27.29 -7.01 9.27
CA SER A 221 -26.42 -7.29 8.12
C SER A 221 -26.34 -8.80 7.88
N GLU A 222 -26.31 -9.15 6.60
CA GLU A 222 -25.98 -10.48 6.10
C GLU A 222 -24.65 -10.36 5.37
N SER A 223 -23.62 -11.05 5.86
CA SER A 223 -22.25 -10.94 5.37
C SER A 223 -21.77 -12.26 4.76
N TYR A 224 -21.19 -12.18 3.59
CA TYR A 224 -20.62 -13.30 2.85
C TYR A 224 -19.10 -13.16 2.76
N TYR A 225 -18.38 -14.29 2.92
CA TYR A 225 -16.96 -14.34 2.65
C TYR A 225 -16.55 -15.68 2.01
N ASN A 226 -15.96 -15.60 0.82
CA ASN A 226 -15.64 -16.78 0.00
C ASN A 226 -14.53 -17.67 0.54
N ARG A 227 -13.75 -17.21 1.52
CA ARG A 227 -12.65 -17.99 2.13
C ARG A 227 -13.12 -19.00 3.19
N TYR A 228 -14.36 -18.90 3.66
CA TYR A 228 -14.94 -19.89 4.54
C TYR A 228 -15.43 -21.13 3.78
N ALA A 229 -15.64 -22.22 4.48
CA ALA A 229 -16.26 -23.43 3.94
C ALA A 229 -17.63 -23.10 3.31
N PRO A 230 -18.04 -23.76 2.22
CA PRO A 230 -19.25 -23.41 1.48
C PRO A 230 -20.52 -23.28 2.32
N ASP A 231 -20.65 -24.08 3.35
CA ASP A 231 -21.76 -24.12 4.31
C ASP A 231 -21.69 -23.02 5.40
N ARG A 232 -20.57 -22.29 5.49
CA ARG A 232 -20.30 -21.25 6.52
C ARG A 232 -19.90 -19.90 5.94
N ARG A 233 -20.22 -19.66 4.69
CA ARG A 233 -19.83 -18.41 4.00
C ARG A 233 -20.70 -17.22 4.36
N TRP A 234 -21.87 -17.46 4.93
CA TRP A 234 -22.83 -16.43 5.31
C TRP A 234 -22.92 -16.31 6.82
N GLY A 235 -23.08 -15.10 7.30
CA GLY A 235 -23.29 -14.78 8.71
C GLY A 235 -24.22 -13.59 8.88
N THR A 236 -25.20 -13.74 9.76
CA THR A 236 -26.21 -12.73 10.07
C THR A 236 -25.82 -12.01 11.36
N PHE A 237 -25.88 -10.69 11.34
CA PHE A 237 -25.56 -9.83 12.48
C PHE A 237 -26.66 -8.79 12.66
N TYR A 238 -27.03 -8.51 13.89
CA TYR A 238 -28.02 -7.49 14.22
C TYR A 238 -27.57 -6.62 15.40
N ALA A 239 -28.00 -5.41 15.40
CA ALA A 239 -27.77 -4.42 16.47
C ALA A 239 -29.02 -3.60 16.71
N PHE A 240 -29.22 -3.14 17.93
CA PHE A 240 -30.28 -2.24 18.33
C PHE A 240 -29.77 -1.26 19.40
N GLY A 241 -30.30 -0.05 19.39
CA GLY A 241 -29.93 1.02 20.30
C GLY A 241 -31.09 1.99 20.52
#